data_59008c008a504381a37de561f7d1b18d
#
_entry.id   59008c008a504381a37de561f7d1b18d
#
_cell.length_a   1.000
_cell.length_b   1.000
_cell.length_c   1.000
_cell.angle_alpha   90.00
_cell.angle_beta   90.00
_cell.angle_gamma   90.00
#
_symmetry.space_group_name_H-M   'P 1'
#
loop_
_entity.id
_entity.type
_entity.pdbx_description
1 polymer ?
#
loop_
_entity_poly.entity_id
_entity_poly.type
_entity_poly.pdbx_seq_one_letter_code
_entity_poly.pdbx_strand_id
1 'polypeptide(L)'
;MTSRFSELVVDCRDPGRLAEFWSAALGYTTIASTHREIEIAAYEPTVDGIRAAAGAPTLIFIRVPEGKERKNRLHLDISPIDASRDGEVERLIGLGASRVDIGQGEHSWVVLADPEGNEFCVLRTLAP
;
A
#
# COMPACT_ATOMS: atom_id res chain seq x y z
N MET A 1 26.66 13.63 1.60
CA MET A 1 25.27 13.95 2.04
C MET A 1 24.28 13.33 1.10
N THR A 2 23.21 12.81 1.66
CA THR A 2 22.21 12.05 0.92
C THR A 2 20.82 12.56 1.29
N SER A 3 19.81 12.10 0.55
CA SER A 3 18.40 12.34 0.86
C SER A 3 17.83 11.16 1.62
N ARG A 4 16.70 11.39 2.29
CA ARG A 4 15.90 10.33 2.90
C ARG A 4 14.61 10.16 2.12
N PHE A 5 14.14 8.92 2.05
CA PHE A 5 12.81 8.63 1.54
C PHE A 5 11.80 9.02 2.63
N SER A 6 10.98 10.03 2.38
CA SER A 6 10.04 10.54 3.38
C SER A 6 8.68 9.86 3.28
N GLU A 7 8.09 9.88 2.09
CA GLU A 7 6.71 9.44 1.91
C GLU A 7 6.45 9.05 0.48
N LEU A 8 5.45 8.20 0.27
CA LEU A 8 4.92 7.87 -1.04
C LEU A 8 3.55 8.53 -1.17
N VAL A 9 3.38 9.33 -2.21
CA VAL A 9 2.10 9.98 -2.51
C VAL A 9 1.41 9.21 -3.61
N VAL A 10 0.14 8.88 -3.39
CA VAL A 10 -0.70 8.17 -4.35
C VAL A 10 -1.86 9.10 -4.73
N ASP A 11 -1.89 9.54 -5.96
CA ASP A 11 -3.03 10.26 -6.49
C ASP A 11 -4.19 9.30 -6.70
N CYS A 12 -5.39 9.68 -6.27
CA CYS A 12 -6.55 8.78 -6.29
C CYS A 12 -7.86 9.57 -6.35
N ARG A 13 -8.93 8.87 -6.63
CA ARG A 13 -10.26 9.48 -6.66
C ARG A 13 -10.92 9.45 -5.29
N ASP A 14 -10.70 8.41 -4.51
CA ASP A 14 -11.33 8.24 -3.19
C ASP A 14 -10.25 7.94 -2.14
N PRO A 15 -9.62 8.97 -1.57
CA PRO A 15 -8.60 8.78 -0.55
C PRO A 15 -9.07 7.98 0.67
N GLY A 16 -10.33 8.15 1.08
CA GLY A 16 -10.86 7.46 2.25
C GLY A 16 -10.88 5.95 2.06
N ARG A 17 -11.39 5.51 0.92
CA ARG A 17 -11.44 4.08 0.61
C ARG A 17 -10.05 3.47 0.46
N LEU A 18 -9.17 4.19 -0.23
CA LEU A 18 -7.82 3.71 -0.48
C LEU A 18 -7.00 3.65 0.80
N ALA A 19 -7.13 4.66 1.66
CA ALA A 19 -6.47 4.65 2.97
C ALA A 19 -6.98 3.51 3.86
N GLU A 20 -8.28 3.22 3.82
CA GLU A 20 -8.86 2.11 4.57
C GLU A 20 -8.27 0.77 4.12
N PHE A 21 -8.20 0.55 2.82
CA PHE A 21 -7.61 -0.68 2.27
C PHE A 21 -6.14 -0.84 2.71
N TRP A 22 -5.32 0.18 2.45
CA TRP A 22 -3.89 0.08 2.72
C TRP A 22 -3.56 0.07 4.21
N SER A 23 -4.36 0.75 5.05
CA SER A 23 -4.21 0.66 6.50
C SER A 23 -4.45 -0.76 6.99
N ALA A 24 -5.50 -1.40 6.49
CA ALA A 24 -5.80 -2.79 6.84
C ALA A 24 -4.76 -3.75 6.28
N ALA A 25 -4.28 -3.51 5.05
CA ALA A 25 -3.27 -4.36 4.42
C ALA A 25 -1.94 -4.32 5.16
N LEU A 26 -1.49 -3.14 5.58
CA LEU A 26 -0.16 -2.92 6.14
C LEU A 26 -0.10 -2.81 7.66
N GLY A 27 -1.26 -2.75 8.33
CA GLY A 27 -1.29 -2.47 9.76
C GLY A 27 -0.92 -1.02 10.08
N TYR A 28 -1.18 -0.10 9.16
CA TYR A 28 -0.95 1.33 9.36
C TYR A 28 -2.16 1.98 10.00
N THR A 29 -1.96 3.17 10.54
CA THR A 29 -3.02 3.99 11.13
C THR A 29 -3.05 5.37 10.47
N THR A 30 -4.23 5.99 10.47
CA THR A 30 -4.37 7.36 9.95
C THR A 30 -3.73 8.34 10.94
N ILE A 31 -2.81 9.16 10.45
CA ILE A 31 -2.12 10.17 11.25
C ILE A 31 -2.53 11.59 10.90
N ALA A 32 -3.13 11.82 9.73
CA ALA A 32 -3.68 13.10 9.33
C ALA A 32 -4.78 12.88 8.29
N SER A 33 -5.80 13.73 8.33
CA SER A 33 -6.92 13.61 7.40
C SER A 33 -7.55 14.97 7.14
N THR A 34 -7.70 15.29 5.87
CA THR A 34 -8.48 16.44 5.40
C THR A 34 -9.47 15.96 4.35
N HIS A 35 -10.30 16.86 3.82
CA HIS A 35 -11.21 16.47 2.73
C HIS A 35 -10.49 16.15 1.41
N ARG A 36 -9.21 16.51 1.29
CA ARG A 36 -8.42 16.30 0.06
C ARG A 36 -7.40 15.21 0.17
N GLU A 37 -6.91 14.90 1.37
CA GLU A 37 -5.84 13.93 1.52
C GLU A 37 -5.93 13.19 2.85
N ILE A 38 -5.42 11.97 2.86
CA ILE A 38 -5.31 11.13 4.05
C ILE A 38 -3.90 10.56 4.11
N GLU A 39 -3.28 10.72 5.26
CA GLU A 39 -1.93 10.20 5.52
C GLU A 39 -2.01 9.06 6.51
N ILE A 40 -1.36 7.94 6.18
CA ILE A 40 -1.27 6.77 7.04
C ILE A 40 0.19 6.42 7.29
N ALA A 41 0.46 5.86 8.47
CA ALA A 41 1.81 5.49 8.87
C ALA A 41 1.79 4.30 9.83
N ALA A 42 2.96 3.68 9.96
CA ALA A 42 3.15 2.55 10.88
C ALA A 42 3.30 2.97 12.34
N TYR A 43 3.33 4.27 12.63
CA TYR A 43 3.65 4.81 13.94
C TYR A 43 2.90 6.10 14.22
N GLU A 44 2.78 6.46 15.49
CA GLU A 44 2.23 7.75 15.89
C GLU A 44 3.17 8.89 15.45
N PRO A 45 2.62 10.06 15.04
CA PRO A 45 3.43 11.18 14.54
C PRO A 45 4.08 11.98 15.68
N THR A 46 4.82 11.31 16.54
CA THR A 46 5.63 11.95 17.57
C THR A 46 7.07 12.01 17.11
N VAL A 47 7.87 12.91 17.70
CA VAL A 47 9.29 13.00 17.36
C VAL A 47 9.98 11.64 17.63
N ASP A 48 9.68 11.02 18.75
CA ASP A 48 10.25 9.72 19.11
C ASP A 48 9.77 8.61 18.14
N GLY A 49 8.50 8.62 17.76
CA GLY A 49 7.95 7.67 16.79
C GLY A 49 8.62 7.81 15.42
N ILE A 50 8.81 9.03 14.95
CA ILE A 50 9.46 9.31 13.68
C ILE A 50 10.92 8.81 13.69
N ARG A 51 11.64 9.05 14.78
CA ARG A 51 13.02 8.58 14.92
C ARG A 51 13.12 7.06 14.99
N ALA A 52 12.20 6.43 15.72
CA ALA A 52 12.20 4.98 15.92
C ALA A 52 11.79 4.22 14.66
N ALA A 53 10.94 4.81 13.81
CA ALA A 53 10.41 4.18 12.60
C ALA A 53 11.24 4.48 11.36
N ALA A 54 12.52 4.78 11.53
CA ALA A 54 13.42 5.06 10.41
C ALA A 54 13.38 3.93 9.37
N GLY A 55 12.96 4.24 8.15
CA GLY A 55 12.86 3.28 7.06
C GLY A 55 11.46 2.84 6.68
N ALA A 56 10.44 3.09 7.50
CA ALA A 56 9.05 2.80 7.15
C ALA A 56 8.41 4.05 6.56
N PRO A 57 8.17 4.10 5.23
CA PRO A 57 7.61 5.30 4.62
C PRO A 57 6.14 5.51 4.99
N THR A 58 5.77 6.77 5.09
CA THR A 58 4.38 7.19 5.18
C THR A 58 3.73 7.08 3.81
N LEU A 59 2.43 6.77 3.77
CA LEU A 59 1.63 6.83 2.54
C LEU A 59 0.63 7.98 2.66
N ILE A 60 0.54 8.78 1.59
CA ILE A 60 -0.43 9.88 1.51
C ILE A 60 -1.29 9.65 0.27
N PHE A 61 -2.61 9.63 0.47
CA PHE A 61 -3.57 9.48 -0.62
C PHE A 61 -4.20 10.84 -0.87
N ILE A 62 -3.96 11.38 -2.07
CA ILE A 62 -4.41 12.74 -2.44
C ILE A 62 -5.47 12.63 -3.53
N ARG A 63 -6.60 13.32 -3.32
CA ARG A 63 -7.70 13.33 -4.27
C ARG A 63 -7.32 14.08 -5.54
N VAL A 64 -7.53 13.43 -6.68
CA VAL A 64 -7.40 14.02 -8.01
C VAL A 64 -8.67 13.70 -8.80
N PRO A 65 -8.99 14.49 -9.84
CA PRO A 65 -10.22 14.28 -10.61
C PRO A 65 -10.18 13.07 -11.54
N GLU A 66 -8.99 12.70 -12.01
CA GLU A 66 -8.86 11.59 -12.95
C GLU A 66 -8.65 10.26 -12.26
N GLY A 67 -9.18 9.18 -12.85
CA GLY A 67 -8.90 7.82 -12.43
C GLY A 67 -7.64 7.29 -13.09
N LYS A 68 -7.23 6.08 -12.67
CA LYS A 68 -6.10 5.38 -13.26
C LYS A 68 -6.50 4.81 -14.62
N GLU A 69 -5.70 5.08 -15.66
CA GLU A 69 -5.98 4.64 -17.02
C GLU A 69 -4.97 3.64 -17.57
N ARG A 70 -3.73 3.67 -17.09
CA ARG A 70 -2.64 2.83 -17.56
C ARG A 70 -1.99 2.07 -16.42
N LYS A 71 -1.27 0.99 -16.77
CA LYS A 71 -0.48 0.25 -15.79
C LYS A 71 0.52 1.19 -15.11
N ASN A 72 0.60 1.10 -13.79
CA ASN A 72 1.58 1.88 -13.02
C ASN A 72 2.99 1.43 -13.37
N ARG A 73 3.90 2.37 -13.47
CA ARG A 73 5.32 2.10 -13.67
C ARG A 73 6.06 1.86 -12.36
N LEU A 74 5.52 2.36 -11.26
CA LEU A 74 5.98 2.07 -9.91
C LEU A 74 4.88 1.30 -9.20
N HIS A 75 5.26 0.29 -8.43
CA HIS A 75 4.31 -0.49 -7.65
C HIS A 75 4.92 -0.91 -6.32
N LEU A 76 4.05 -1.16 -5.35
CA LEU A 76 4.49 -1.68 -4.07
C LEU A 76 4.67 -3.20 -4.16
N ASP A 77 5.69 -3.70 -3.51
CA ASP A 77 5.85 -5.13 -3.24
C ASP A 77 5.70 -5.31 -1.73
N ILE A 78 4.78 -6.17 -1.33
CA ILE A 78 4.54 -6.43 0.09
C ILE A 78 4.76 -7.90 0.39
N SER A 79 5.19 -8.20 1.61
CA SER A 79 5.48 -9.56 2.04
C SER A 79 4.62 -9.92 3.25
N PRO A 80 3.91 -11.06 3.22
CA PRO A 80 3.21 -11.54 4.41
C PRO A 80 4.20 -11.83 5.54
N ILE A 81 3.85 -11.50 6.75
CA ILE A 81 4.73 -11.70 7.92
C ILE A 81 4.31 -12.87 8.79
N ASP A 82 3.05 -13.26 8.75
CA ASP A 82 2.50 -14.28 9.65
C ASP A 82 1.54 -15.26 8.97
N ALA A 83 1.45 -15.23 7.65
CA ALA A 83 0.59 -16.10 6.86
C ALA A 83 1.32 -16.55 5.60
N SER A 84 0.77 -17.55 4.92
CA SER A 84 1.27 -17.94 3.60
C SER A 84 0.97 -16.84 2.58
N ARG A 85 1.70 -16.85 1.45
CA ARG A 85 1.41 -15.94 0.35
C ARG A 85 -0.04 -16.07 -0.12
N ASP A 86 -0.51 -17.29 -0.33
CA ASP A 86 -1.87 -17.52 -0.83
C ASP A 86 -2.93 -17.10 0.19
N GLY A 87 -2.68 -17.33 1.48
CA GLY A 87 -3.56 -16.86 2.55
C GLY A 87 -3.65 -15.34 2.58
N GLU A 88 -2.52 -14.67 2.42
CA GLU A 88 -2.50 -13.20 2.37
C GLU A 88 -3.24 -12.66 1.14
N VAL A 89 -3.05 -13.30 -0.02
CA VAL A 89 -3.78 -12.91 -1.23
C VAL A 89 -5.29 -12.96 -1.00
N GLU A 90 -5.80 -14.05 -0.38
CA GLU A 90 -7.23 -14.17 -0.09
C GLU A 90 -7.70 -13.10 0.91
N ARG A 91 -6.89 -12.78 1.93
CA ARG A 91 -7.22 -11.72 2.87
C ARG A 91 -7.34 -10.37 2.17
N LEU A 92 -6.37 -10.03 1.30
CA LEU A 92 -6.37 -8.77 0.57
C LEU A 92 -7.55 -8.65 -0.40
N ILE A 93 -7.92 -9.75 -1.07
CA ILE A 93 -9.10 -9.78 -1.93
C ILE A 93 -10.35 -9.51 -1.11
N GLY A 94 -10.45 -10.09 0.09
CA GLY A 94 -11.55 -9.79 1.02
C GLY A 94 -11.61 -8.33 1.45
N LEU A 95 -10.49 -7.62 1.46
CA LEU A 95 -10.42 -6.19 1.78
C LEU A 95 -10.74 -5.29 0.57
N GLY A 96 -10.79 -5.83 -0.64
CA GLY A 96 -11.14 -5.06 -1.82
C GLY A 96 -10.16 -5.12 -2.97
N ALA A 97 -9.08 -5.89 -2.85
CA ALA A 97 -8.15 -6.10 -3.95
C ALA A 97 -8.75 -7.05 -5.00
N SER A 98 -8.19 -7.04 -6.19
CA SER A 98 -8.56 -7.95 -7.25
C SER A 98 -7.32 -8.52 -7.93
N ARG A 99 -7.46 -9.71 -8.53
CA ARG A 99 -6.37 -10.33 -9.28
C ARG A 99 -6.17 -9.61 -10.61
N VAL A 100 -4.91 -9.49 -11.03
CA VAL A 100 -4.55 -8.80 -12.27
C VAL A 100 -3.58 -9.68 -13.05
N ASP A 101 -3.84 -9.82 -14.36
CA ASP A 101 -2.92 -10.43 -15.29
C ASP A 101 -2.24 -9.32 -16.10
N ILE A 102 -0.94 -9.16 -15.88
CA ILE A 102 -0.11 -8.20 -16.62
C ILE A 102 0.88 -8.93 -17.55
N GLY A 103 0.61 -10.21 -17.85
CA GLY A 103 1.49 -11.04 -18.67
C GLY A 103 2.66 -11.65 -17.91
N GLN A 104 2.63 -11.62 -16.58
CA GLN A 104 3.75 -12.07 -15.75
C GLN A 104 3.92 -13.60 -15.72
N GLY A 105 2.88 -14.37 -16.09
CA GLY A 105 2.93 -15.84 -15.97
C GLY A 105 2.91 -16.31 -14.53
N GLU A 106 3.41 -17.53 -14.31
CA GLU A 106 3.53 -18.08 -12.96
C GLU A 106 4.87 -17.69 -12.34
N HIS A 107 4.81 -17.09 -11.16
CA HIS A 107 5.97 -16.61 -10.42
C HIS A 107 5.79 -16.81 -8.92
N SER A 108 6.87 -16.58 -8.16
CA SER A 108 6.82 -16.62 -6.70
C SER A 108 6.00 -15.49 -6.10
N TRP A 109 5.69 -14.46 -6.88
CA TRP A 109 4.84 -13.34 -6.46
C TRP A 109 3.50 -13.39 -7.18
N VAL A 110 2.49 -12.73 -6.60
CA VAL A 110 1.15 -12.60 -7.17
C VAL A 110 0.86 -11.13 -7.38
N VAL A 111 0.38 -10.75 -8.57
CA VAL A 111 -0.01 -9.38 -8.87
C VAL A 111 -1.48 -9.18 -8.55
N LEU A 112 -1.76 -8.16 -7.74
CA LEU A 112 -3.12 -7.73 -7.42
C LEU A 112 -3.28 -6.25 -7.78
N ALA A 113 -4.52 -5.78 -7.78
CA ALA A 113 -4.84 -4.36 -7.87
C ALA A 113 -5.57 -3.94 -6.61
N ASP A 114 -5.27 -2.73 -6.12
CA ASP A 114 -6.01 -2.15 -5.01
C ASP A 114 -7.40 -1.67 -5.46
N PRO A 115 -8.25 -1.13 -4.57
CA PRO A 115 -9.61 -0.72 -4.95
C PRO A 115 -9.68 0.33 -6.07
N GLU A 116 -8.60 1.03 -6.37
CA GLU A 116 -8.56 1.98 -7.49
C GLU A 116 -7.77 1.47 -8.69
N GLY A 117 -7.41 0.19 -8.68
CA GLY A 117 -6.73 -0.44 -9.80
C GLY A 117 -5.22 -0.33 -9.80
N ASN A 118 -4.61 0.19 -8.73
CA ASN A 118 -3.15 0.28 -8.64
C ASN A 118 -2.56 -1.12 -8.47
N GLU A 119 -1.71 -1.53 -9.39
CA GLU A 119 -1.04 -2.83 -9.34
C GLU A 119 -0.03 -2.86 -8.20
N PHE A 120 -0.02 -3.96 -7.46
CA PHE A 120 0.99 -4.24 -6.45
C PHE A 120 1.25 -5.74 -6.40
N CYS A 121 2.36 -6.13 -5.81
CA CYS A 121 2.76 -7.53 -5.75
C CYS A 121 2.77 -8.04 -4.33
N VAL A 122 2.28 -9.26 -4.15
CA VAL A 122 2.43 -10.00 -2.89
C VAL A 122 3.55 -11.01 -3.10
N LEU A 123 4.63 -10.83 -2.36
CA LEU A 123 5.82 -11.67 -2.43
C LEU A 123 5.64 -12.92 -1.56
N ARG A 124 6.64 -13.79 -1.56
CA ARG A 124 6.62 -14.95 -0.68
C ARG A 124 6.63 -14.51 0.78
N THR A 125 6.11 -15.38 1.63
CA THR A 125 6.01 -15.08 3.06
C THR A 125 7.37 -14.95 3.73
N LEU A 126 7.42 -14.08 4.74
CA LEU A 126 8.54 -13.96 5.67
C LEU A 126 8.32 -14.80 6.92
N ALA A 127 7.16 -15.48 7.03
CA ALA A 127 6.88 -16.39 8.15
C ALA A 127 7.90 -17.55 8.16
N PRO A 128 8.33 -17.99 9.34
CA PRO A 128 9.27 -19.12 9.46
C PRO A 128 8.65 -20.43 9.01
#